data_91a44f7b43d35e42d21debd34398024d
#
_entry.id   91a44f7b43d35e42d21debd34398024d
#
_cell.length_a   1.000
_cell.length_b   1.000
_cell.length_c   1.000
_cell.angle_alpha   90.00
_cell.angle_beta   90.00
_cell.angle_gamma   90.00
#
_symmetry.space_group_name_H-M   'P 1'
#
loop_
_entity.id
_entity.type
_entity.pdbx_description
1 polymer ?
#
loop_
_entity_poly.entity_id
_entity_poly.type
_entity_poly.pdbx_seq_one_letter_code
_entity_poly.pdbx_strand_id
1 'polypeptide(L)'
;MHSAQAMYDLVNDVSNYPSFMEGCYGVEVFEHTDLTMLARLDLKKAGVSLSLMTRNHLKAPSAIKMTLEDGPFKTFRGDWVFTALTEKACKVELDMEFDFSSRSLSFAASNLFAGVANNLVDSLCLRADKVYGKNSA
;
A
#
# COMPACT_ATOMS: atom_id res chain seq x y z
N MET A 1 10.39 -4.07 -16.23
CA MET A 1 10.49 -2.81 -15.49
C MET A 1 9.44 -1.83 -16.00
N HIS A 2 9.02 -0.91 -15.17
CA HIS A 2 7.89 -0.04 -15.44
C HIS A 2 8.26 1.41 -15.07
N SER A 3 7.61 2.37 -15.73
CA SER A 3 7.86 3.79 -15.45
C SER A 3 7.42 4.19 -14.04
N ALA A 4 7.94 5.31 -13.55
CA ALA A 4 7.51 5.85 -12.26
C ALA A 4 6.02 6.16 -12.27
N GLN A 5 5.48 6.70 -13.36
CA GLN A 5 4.04 6.98 -13.47
C GLN A 5 3.22 5.69 -13.41
N ALA A 6 3.64 4.64 -14.11
CA ALA A 6 2.93 3.36 -14.11
C ALA A 6 2.89 2.74 -12.71
N MET A 7 4.02 2.73 -12.01
CA MET A 7 4.08 2.18 -10.65
C MET A 7 3.31 3.05 -9.66
N TYR A 8 3.40 4.36 -9.78
CA TYR A 8 2.63 5.28 -8.95
C TYR A 8 1.13 5.03 -9.12
N ASP A 9 0.66 4.94 -10.35
CA ASP A 9 -0.76 4.72 -10.64
C ASP A 9 -1.24 3.39 -10.06
N LEU A 10 -0.41 2.35 -10.14
CA LEU A 10 -0.76 1.03 -9.63
C LEU A 10 -0.84 1.03 -8.09
N VAL A 11 0.12 1.65 -7.42
CA VAL A 11 0.12 1.78 -5.95
C VAL A 11 -1.08 2.60 -5.48
N ASN A 12 -1.43 3.63 -6.23
CA ASN A 12 -2.53 4.52 -5.87
C ASN A 12 -3.92 3.92 -6.19
N ASP A 13 -3.97 2.85 -6.96
CA ASP A 13 -5.21 2.17 -7.34
C ASP A 13 -5.61 1.15 -6.26
N VAL A 14 -5.86 1.64 -5.04
CA VAL A 14 -6.09 0.80 -3.87
C VAL A 14 -7.37 -0.03 -3.98
N SER A 15 -8.35 0.41 -4.75
CA SER A 15 -9.61 -0.31 -4.94
C SER A 15 -9.42 -1.70 -5.58
N ASN A 16 -8.33 -1.90 -6.28
CA ASN A 16 -8.01 -3.18 -6.91
C ASN A 16 -7.15 -4.10 -6.03
N TYR A 17 -6.68 -3.63 -4.88
CA TYR A 17 -5.83 -4.43 -3.98
C TYR A 17 -6.44 -5.79 -3.62
N PRO A 18 -7.75 -5.91 -3.32
CA PRO A 18 -8.32 -7.21 -2.97
C PRO A 18 -8.20 -8.26 -4.07
N SER A 19 -8.05 -7.84 -5.32
CA SER A 19 -8.00 -8.78 -6.45
C SER A 19 -6.65 -9.46 -6.61
N PHE A 20 -5.58 -8.95 -6.00
CA PHE A 20 -4.25 -9.52 -6.17
C PHE A 20 -3.41 -9.58 -4.89
N MET A 21 -3.77 -8.82 -3.86
CA MET A 21 -2.97 -8.75 -2.64
C MET A 21 -3.48 -9.73 -1.60
N GLU A 22 -2.66 -10.75 -1.30
CA GLU A 22 -3.02 -11.73 -0.29
C GLU A 22 -3.19 -11.05 1.07
N GLY A 23 -4.26 -11.38 1.76
CA GLY A 23 -4.59 -10.80 3.05
C GLY A 23 -5.45 -9.54 2.99
N CYS A 24 -5.63 -8.95 1.83
CA CYS A 24 -6.49 -7.78 1.67
C CYS A 24 -7.82 -8.24 1.05
N TYR A 25 -8.92 -8.14 1.80
CA TYR A 25 -10.22 -8.60 1.30
C TYR A 25 -11.20 -7.47 1.00
N GLY A 26 -10.89 -6.26 1.42
CA GLY A 26 -11.76 -5.12 1.14
C GLY A 26 -11.01 -3.80 1.21
N VAL A 27 -11.53 -2.83 0.48
CA VAL A 27 -11.03 -1.45 0.47
C VAL A 27 -12.23 -0.54 0.28
N GLU A 28 -12.25 0.57 1.00
CA GLU A 28 -13.20 1.64 0.75
C GLU A 28 -12.46 2.96 0.66
N VAL A 29 -12.70 3.70 -0.43
CA VAL A 29 -12.12 5.02 -0.65
C VAL A 29 -13.18 6.06 -0.28
N PHE A 30 -12.90 6.92 0.71
CA PHE A 30 -13.85 7.93 1.19
C PHE A 30 -13.63 9.29 0.54
N GLU A 31 -12.38 9.63 0.23
CA GLU A 31 -12.01 10.87 -0.45
C GLU A 31 -10.87 10.58 -1.41
N HIS A 32 -10.93 11.19 -2.58
CA HIS A 32 -9.85 11.07 -3.55
C HIS A 32 -9.79 12.33 -4.41
N THR A 33 -8.73 13.10 -4.24
CA THR A 33 -8.41 14.27 -5.06
C THR A 33 -7.03 14.07 -5.68
N ASP A 34 -6.58 15.02 -6.48
CA ASP A 34 -5.23 14.97 -7.05
C ASP A 34 -4.12 15.02 -5.98
N LEU A 35 -4.44 15.55 -4.80
CA LEU A 35 -3.47 15.78 -3.74
C LEU A 35 -3.63 14.86 -2.53
N THR A 36 -4.80 14.27 -2.32
CA THR A 36 -5.06 13.43 -1.15
C THR A 36 -5.98 12.26 -1.46
N MET A 37 -5.84 11.21 -0.67
CA MET A 37 -6.77 10.08 -0.66
C MET A 37 -7.01 9.64 0.78
N LEU A 38 -8.26 9.43 1.14
CA LEU A 38 -8.63 8.82 2.41
C LEU A 38 -9.24 7.45 2.12
N ALA A 39 -8.61 6.39 2.59
CA ALA A 39 -9.03 5.01 2.28
C ALA A 39 -8.87 4.10 3.48
N ARG A 40 -9.75 3.10 3.57
CA ARG A 40 -9.68 2.02 4.55
C ARG A 40 -9.29 0.74 3.86
N LEU A 41 -8.33 0.02 4.45
CA LEU A 41 -7.95 -1.33 4.03
C LEU A 41 -8.47 -2.33 5.07
N ASP A 42 -9.11 -3.39 4.59
CA ASP A 42 -9.58 -4.48 5.42
C ASP A 42 -8.72 -5.71 5.16
N LEU A 43 -8.03 -6.18 6.19
CA LEU A 43 -7.12 -7.32 6.11
C LEU A 43 -7.68 -8.50 6.86
N LYS A 44 -7.55 -9.71 6.29
CA LYS A 44 -8.04 -10.93 6.90
C LYS A 44 -7.22 -12.13 6.43
N LYS A 45 -6.86 -13.00 7.38
CA LYS A 45 -6.22 -14.27 7.08
C LYS A 45 -6.41 -15.24 8.24
N ALA A 46 -6.83 -16.48 7.93
CA ALA A 46 -6.98 -17.56 8.92
C ALA A 46 -7.87 -17.18 10.11
N GLY A 47 -8.97 -16.46 9.85
CA GLY A 47 -9.90 -16.04 10.90
C GLY A 47 -9.49 -14.81 11.68
N VAL A 48 -8.32 -14.24 11.41
CA VAL A 48 -7.83 -13.02 12.04
C VAL A 48 -8.06 -11.85 11.08
N SER A 49 -8.57 -10.74 11.60
CA SER A 49 -8.85 -9.56 10.78
C SER A 49 -8.42 -8.28 11.48
N LEU A 50 -8.07 -7.30 10.68
CA LEU A 50 -7.87 -5.92 11.14
C LEU A 50 -8.17 -4.95 10.01
N SER A 51 -8.51 -3.72 10.38
CA SER A 51 -8.73 -2.65 9.41
C SER A 51 -7.92 -1.44 9.80
N LEU A 52 -7.45 -0.70 8.80
CA LEU A 52 -6.77 0.57 9.04
C LEU A 52 -7.22 1.58 8.00
N MET A 53 -7.31 2.82 8.43
CA MET A 53 -7.65 3.95 7.56
C MET A 53 -6.47 4.90 7.51
N THR A 54 -6.02 5.21 6.32
CA THR A 54 -4.89 6.13 6.11
C THR A 54 -5.31 7.31 5.26
N ARG A 55 -4.70 8.44 5.56
CA ARG A 55 -4.74 9.60 4.68
C ARG A 55 -3.42 9.64 3.92
N ASN A 56 -3.55 9.56 2.60
CA ASN A 56 -2.40 9.54 1.72
C ASN A 56 -2.24 10.91 1.09
N HIS A 57 -1.05 11.48 1.21
CA HIS A 57 -0.70 12.75 0.57
C HIS A 57 0.01 12.42 -0.73
N LEU A 58 -0.58 12.82 -1.84
CA LEU A 58 -0.18 12.39 -3.18
C LEU A 58 0.71 13.43 -3.85
N LYS A 59 1.86 12.98 -4.33
CA LYS A 59 2.79 13.81 -5.10
C LYS A 59 3.18 13.04 -6.36
N ALA A 60 2.31 13.06 -7.34
CA ALA A 60 2.49 12.30 -8.58
C ALA A 60 3.67 12.85 -9.38
N PRO A 61 4.44 12.01 -10.02
CA PRO A 61 4.48 10.54 -9.91
C PRO A 61 5.58 10.05 -8.95
N SER A 62 6.06 10.87 -8.04
CA SER A 62 7.30 10.62 -7.30
C SER A 62 7.11 10.11 -5.87
N ALA A 63 6.00 10.42 -5.21
CA ALA A 63 5.87 10.07 -3.80
C ALA A 63 4.41 9.98 -3.34
N ILE A 64 4.19 9.13 -2.34
CA ILE A 64 2.93 9.05 -1.59
C ILE A 64 3.29 8.96 -0.11
N LYS A 65 2.81 9.88 0.70
CA LYS A 65 3.02 9.86 2.14
C LYS A 65 1.74 9.44 2.84
N MET A 66 1.82 8.34 3.58
CA MET A 66 0.67 7.79 4.33
C MET A 66 0.76 8.18 5.79
N THR A 67 -0.36 8.69 6.33
CA THR A 67 -0.52 8.94 7.76
C THR A 67 -1.75 8.21 8.26
N LEU A 68 -1.75 7.81 9.54
CA LEU A 68 -2.86 7.08 10.13
C LEU A 68 -4.02 8.02 10.46
N GLU A 69 -5.23 7.67 10.00
CA GLU A 69 -6.48 8.29 10.43
C GLU A 69 -7.16 7.46 11.51
N ASP A 70 -7.17 6.14 11.35
CA ASP A 70 -7.79 5.23 12.30
C ASP A 70 -7.19 3.84 12.15
N GLY A 71 -7.08 3.12 13.26
CA GLY A 71 -6.56 1.76 13.26
C GLY A 71 -5.94 1.39 14.60
N PRO A 72 -5.57 0.11 14.77
CA PRO A 72 -5.06 -0.42 16.04
C PRO A 72 -3.58 -0.11 16.26
N PHE A 73 -3.11 1.03 15.82
CA PHE A 73 -1.70 1.42 15.92
C PHE A 73 -1.52 2.56 16.91
N LYS A 74 -0.45 2.50 17.67
CA LYS A 74 0.01 3.61 18.48
C LYS A 74 0.68 4.65 17.59
N THR A 75 1.49 4.19 16.64
CA THR A 75 2.13 5.03 15.61
C THR A 75 2.09 4.32 14.27
N PHE A 76 2.00 5.10 13.21
CA PHE A 76 2.03 4.58 11.85
C PHE A 76 2.49 5.67 10.90
N ARG A 77 3.43 5.32 10.01
CA ARG A 77 3.89 6.21 8.96
C ARG A 77 4.35 5.34 7.77
N GLY A 78 4.05 5.77 6.57
CA GLY A 78 4.56 5.12 5.37
C GLY A 78 4.89 6.15 4.31
N ASP A 79 6.04 5.97 3.68
CA ASP A 79 6.49 6.84 2.59
C ASP A 79 6.86 6.00 1.38
N TRP A 80 6.08 6.16 0.30
CA TRP A 80 6.40 5.60 -1.01
C TRP A 80 7.25 6.60 -1.78
N VAL A 81 8.32 6.12 -2.41
CA VAL A 81 9.15 6.92 -3.31
C VAL A 81 9.35 6.17 -4.61
N PHE A 82 9.08 6.85 -5.72
CA PHE A 82 9.22 6.33 -7.07
C PHE A 82 10.29 7.16 -7.79
N THR A 83 11.48 6.61 -7.91
CA THR A 83 12.61 7.31 -8.53
C THR A 83 12.75 6.86 -9.97
N ALA A 84 12.50 7.76 -10.90
CA ALA A 84 12.67 7.45 -12.32
C ALA A 84 14.14 7.21 -12.64
N LEU A 85 14.43 6.04 -13.21
CA LEU A 85 15.77 5.69 -13.69
C LEU A 85 15.90 5.99 -15.18
N THR A 86 14.82 5.70 -15.91
CA THR A 86 14.64 6.03 -17.32
C THR A 86 13.15 6.33 -17.53
N GLU A 87 12.76 6.62 -18.76
CA GLU A 87 11.34 6.81 -19.10
C GLU A 87 10.51 5.54 -18.90
N LYS A 88 11.16 4.37 -18.88
CA LYS A 88 10.51 3.07 -18.83
C LYS A 88 10.87 2.26 -17.58
N ALA A 89 11.64 2.83 -16.66
CA ALA A 89 12.08 2.13 -15.46
C ALA A 89 12.14 3.05 -14.27
N CYS A 90 11.77 2.52 -13.09
CA CYS A 90 11.88 3.27 -11.85
C CYS A 90 12.31 2.37 -10.71
N LYS A 91 12.81 2.98 -9.65
CA LYS A 91 13.05 2.35 -8.37
C LYS A 91 11.87 2.66 -7.45
N VAL A 92 11.27 1.63 -6.88
CA VAL A 92 10.16 1.76 -5.93
C VAL A 92 10.67 1.46 -4.54
N GLU A 93 10.48 2.40 -3.63
CA GLU A 93 10.86 2.24 -2.23
C GLU A 93 9.66 2.52 -1.34
N LEU A 94 9.51 1.71 -0.31
CA LEU A 94 8.54 1.94 0.76
C LEU A 94 9.27 1.93 2.09
N ASP A 95 9.24 3.05 2.79
CA ASP A 95 9.74 3.18 4.16
C ASP A 95 8.54 3.26 5.09
N MET A 96 8.37 2.26 5.93
CA MET A 96 7.20 2.17 6.81
C MET A 96 7.65 1.95 8.25
N GLU A 97 7.11 2.75 9.16
CA GLU A 97 7.26 2.59 10.59
C GLU A 97 5.89 2.44 11.22
N PHE A 98 5.74 1.45 12.09
CA PHE A 98 4.47 1.24 12.79
C PHE A 98 4.73 0.60 14.15
N ASP A 99 3.86 0.92 15.08
CA ASP A 99 3.85 0.33 16.42
C ASP A 99 2.40 0.10 16.82
N PHE A 100 2.13 -1.09 17.33
CA PHE A 100 0.76 -1.48 17.66
C PHE A 100 0.36 -0.98 19.04
N SER A 101 -0.95 -0.70 19.19
CA SER A 101 -1.52 -0.46 20.50
C SER A 101 -1.58 -1.80 21.24
N SER A 102 -0.77 -1.96 22.29
CA SER A 102 -0.53 -3.23 22.96
C SER A 102 -1.76 -3.88 23.59
N ARG A 103 -2.83 -3.12 23.82
CA ARG A 103 -4.05 -3.62 24.49
C ARG A 103 -5.15 -4.01 23.54
N SER A 104 -5.09 -3.58 22.29
CA SER A 104 -6.20 -3.74 21.35
C SER A 104 -5.89 -4.67 20.20
N LEU A 105 -4.67 -5.21 20.12
CA LEU A 105 -4.28 -6.03 18.98
C LEU A 105 -3.68 -7.35 19.46
N SER A 106 -4.23 -8.46 18.96
CA SER A 106 -3.69 -9.77 19.25
C SER A 106 -2.37 -9.98 18.51
N PHE A 107 -1.57 -10.91 19.03
CA PHE A 107 -0.30 -11.30 18.37
C PHE A 107 -0.52 -11.76 16.93
N ALA A 108 -1.62 -12.51 16.69
CA ALA A 108 -1.95 -12.99 15.35
C ALA A 108 -2.29 -11.85 14.39
N ALA A 109 -3.00 -10.81 14.85
CA ALA A 109 -3.32 -9.66 14.03
C ALA A 109 -2.06 -8.83 13.72
N SER A 110 -1.14 -8.70 14.69
CA SER A 110 0.16 -8.05 14.45
C SER A 110 0.94 -8.77 13.37
N ASN A 111 0.98 -10.11 13.42
CA ASN A 111 1.67 -10.92 12.41
C ASN A 111 1.00 -10.81 11.03
N LEU A 112 -0.32 -10.72 10.99
CA LEU A 112 -1.05 -10.52 9.73
C LEU A 112 -0.60 -9.22 9.06
N PHE A 113 -0.60 -8.12 9.80
CA PHE A 113 -0.20 -6.83 9.25
C PHE A 113 1.27 -6.83 8.80
N ALA A 114 2.17 -7.35 9.64
CA ALA A 114 3.59 -7.41 9.31
C ALA A 114 3.83 -8.23 8.04
N GLY A 115 3.12 -9.34 7.87
CA GLY A 115 3.21 -10.15 6.67
C GLY A 115 2.76 -9.42 5.42
N VAL A 116 1.63 -8.72 5.49
CA VAL A 116 1.13 -7.91 4.37
C VAL A 116 2.12 -6.80 4.04
N ALA A 117 2.61 -6.08 5.05
CA ALA A 117 3.56 -4.98 4.85
C ALA A 117 4.86 -5.47 4.21
N ASN A 118 5.41 -6.59 4.69
CA ASN A 118 6.65 -7.14 4.16
C ASN A 118 6.55 -7.59 2.70
N ASN A 119 5.36 -8.00 2.26
CA ASN A 119 5.15 -8.50 0.90
C ASN A 119 4.55 -7.45 -0.04
N LEU A 120 4.30 -6.25 0.45
CA LEU A 120 3.54 -5.25 -0.30
C LEU A 120 4.23 -4.82 -1.60
N VAL A 121 5.51 -4.49 -1.53
CA VAL A 121 6.27 -4.05 -2.72
C VAL A 121 6.35 -5.18 -3.75
N ASP A 122 6.66 -6.39 -3.30
CA ASP A 122 6.75 -7.55 -4.20
C ASP A 122 5.42 -7.85 -4.86
N SER A 123 4.32 -7.80 -4.12
CA SER A 123 2.97 -8.01 -4.65
C SER A 123 2.63 -7.00 -5.74
N LEU A 124 2.99 -5.74 -5.52
CA LEU A 124 2.73 -4.68 -6.49
C LEU A 124 3.61 -4.82 -7.73
N CYS A 125 4.87 -5.20 -7.57
CA CYS A 125 5.76 -5.45 -8.71
C CYS A 125 5.26 -6.62 -9.57
N LEU A 126 4.81 -7.71 -8.95
CA LEU A 126 4.22 -8.84 -9.68
C LEU A 126 2.94 -8.42 -10.39
N ARG A 127 2.11 -7.62 -9.74
CA ARG A 127 0.88 -7.12 -10.36
C ARG A 127 1.20 -6.21 -11.55
N ALA A 128 2.23 -5.38 -11.44
CA ALA A 128 2.67 -4.51 -12.52
C ALA A 128 3.06 -5.34 -13.76
N ASP A 129 3.82 -6.41 -13.57
CA ASP A 129 4.20 -7.30 -14.67
C ASP A 129 2.97 -7.93 -15.33
N LYS A 130 1.95 -8.25 -14.54
CA LYS A 130 0.73 -8.85 -15.05
C LYS A 130 -0.14 -7.85 -15.82
N VAL A 131 -0.24 -6.62 -15.33
CA VAL A 131 -1.10 -5.57 -15.90
C VAL A 131 -0.43 -4.88 -17.09
N TYR A 132 0.86 -4.58 -16.98
CA TYR A 132 1.60 -3.81 -17.98
C TYR A 132 2.50 -4.66 -18.87
N GLY A 133 2.71 -5.94 -18.51
CA GLY A 133 3.62 -6.85 -19.21
C GLY A 133 5.06 -6.74 -18.71
N LYS A 134 5.79 -7.85 -18.80
CA LYS A 134 7.18 -7.91 -18.31
C LYS A 134 8.16 -7.09 -19.12
N ASN A 135 7.88 -6.90 -20.40
CA ASN A 135 8.72 -6.17 -21.34
C ASN A 135 7.97 -4.93 -21.80
N SER A 136 7.77 -4.01 -20.87
CA SER A 136 7.10 -2.75 -21.16
C SER A 136 7.93 -1.77 -21.98
N ALA A 137 8.98 -2.26 -22.57
CA ALA A 137 9.81 -1.50 -23.47
C ALA A 137 9.14 -1.30 -24.82
#